data_f38d67f2588b41d8f561ed30d4d2db05
#
_entry.id   f38d67f2588b41d8f561ed30d4d2db05
#
_cell.length_a   1.000
_cell.length_b   1.000
_cell.length_c   1.000
_cell.angle_alpha   90.00
_cell.angle_beta   90.00
_cell.angle_gamma   90.00
#
_symmetry.space_group_name_H-M   'P 1'
#
loop_
_entity.id
_entity.type
_entity.pdbx_description
1 polymer ?
#
loop_
_entity_poly.entity_id
_entity_poly.type
_entity_poly.pdbx_seq_one_letter_code
_entity_poly.pdbx_strand_id
1 'polypeptide(L)'
;MKVAAIIPIKEKSKRVKSKNFRSFCGEPLYRFFMKKLIDSPFDEIFIDTDSAEIAEYATGMGWGVIERVPELAADSANGNDLLVYEANMVDADIYFQLFITAPLLQSETIHEAYKIMISKIEYDSLFTATEIYSWFWYNDKP
;
A
#
# COMPACT_ATOMS: atom_id res chain seq x y z
N MET A 1 -7.60 -13.59 15.42
CA MET A 1 -7.81 -12.41 14.57
C MET A 1 -6.58 -12.30 13.68
N LYS A 2 -6.76 -12.47 12.39
CA LYS A 2 -5.69 -12.48 11.38
C LYS A 2 -5.63 -11.12 10.69
N VAL A 3 -4.46 -10.51 10.65
CA VAL A 3 -4.24 -9.18 10.09
C VAL A 3 -3.30 -9.28 8.89
N ALA A 4 -3.78 -8.89 7.71
CA ALA A 4 -3.00 -8.89 6.48
C ALA A 4 -2.67 -7.47 6.01
N ALA A 5 -1.45 -7.28 5.52
CA ALA A 5 -1.07 -6.09 4.78
C ALA A 5 -1.07 -6.38 3.28
N ILE A 6 -1.63 -5.49 2.49
CA ILE A 6 -1.64 -5.57 1.03
C ILE A 6 -1.01 -4.30 0.46
N ILE A 7 -0.05 -4.47 -0.43
CA ILE A 7 0.68 -3.37 -1.03
C ILE A 7 0.47 -3.42 -2.56
N PRO A 8 -0.40 -2.56 -3.10
CA PRO A 8 -0.62 -2.49 -4.53
C PRO A 8 0.55 -1.77 -5.24
N ILE A 9 1.22 -2.48 -6.14
CA ILE A 9 2.38 -1.98 -6.88
C ILE A 9 2.21 -2.25 -8.38
N LYS A 10 1.72 -1.27 -9.13
CA LYS A 10 1.54 -1.35 -10.58
C LYS A 10 2.89 -1.21 -11.31
N GLU A 11 3.12 -2.04 -12.33
CA GLU A 11 4.33 -1.94 -13.16
C GLU A 11 4.42 -0.60 -13.87
N LYS A 12 3.36 -0.23 -14.61
CA LYS A 12 3.33 0.99 -15.40
C LYS A 12 2.68 2.14 -14.65
N SER A 13 3.30 3.30 -14.71
CA SER A 13 2.78 4.54 -14.12
C SER A 13 2.74 5.64 -15.17
N LYS A 14 1.58 6.29 -15.37
CA LYS A 14 1.38 7.37 -16.34
C LYS A 14 2.02 8.69 -15.91
N ARG A 15 1.75 9.14 -14.68
CA ARG A 15 2.19 10.46 -14.19
C ARG A 15 3.69 10.56 -14.04
N VAL A 16 4.34 9.50 -13.61
CA VAL A 16 5.80 9.42 -13.47
C VAL A 16 6.23 8.08 -14.05
N LYS A 17 6.87 8.12 -15.21
CA LYS A 17 7.32 6.91 -15.93
C LYS A 17 8.15 6.00 -15.03
N SER A 18 7.76 4.73 -14.95
CA SER A 18 8.44 3.69 -14.15
C SER A 18 8.65 4.08 -12.68
N LYS A 19 7.71 4.82 -12.09
CA LYS A 19 7.81 5.40 -10.75
C LYS A 19 8.33 4.39 -9.72
N ASN A 20 7.77 3.21 -9.70
CA ASN A 20 8.04 2.20 -8.68
C ASN A 20 9.44 1.58 -8.79
N PHE A 21 10.06 1.68 -9.98
CA PHE A 21 11.42 1.21 -10.28
C PHE A 21 12.49 2.31 -10.20
N ARG A 22 12.07 3.56 -10.00
CA ARG A 22 13.03 4.66 -9.89
C ARG A 22 13.86 4.54 -8.63
N SER A 23 15.13 4.93 -8.73
CA SER A 23 16.03 4.98 -7.58
C SER A 23 15.52 5.97 -6.53
N PHE A 24 15.37 5.47 -5.32
CA PHE A 24 15.07 6.23 -4.12
C PHE A 24 16.04 5.79 -3.03
N CYS A 25 16.89 6.70 -2.55
CA CYS A 25 17.96 6.37 -1.59
C CYS A 25 18.88 5.22 -2.02
N GLY A 26 19.19 5.15 -3.34
CA GLY A 26 20.15 4.17 -3.89
C GLY A 26 19.56 2.83 -4.34
N GLU A 27 18.27 2.60 -4.19
CA GLU A 27 17.58 1.39 -4.65
C GLU A 27 16.21 1.70 -5.27
N PRO A 28 15.57 0.77 -6.01
CA PRO A 28 14.21 0.97 -6.52
C PRO A 28 13.22 1.29 -5.42
N LEU A 29 12.30 2.23 -5.67
CA LEU A 29 11.30 2.67 -4.70
C LEU A 29 10.52 1.51 -4.07
N TYR A 30 10.15 0.49 -4.87
CA TYR A 30 9.41 -0.66 -4.35
C TYR A 30 10.24 -1.45 -3.32
N ARG A 31 11.54 -1.66 -3.58
CA ARG A 31 12.41 -2.36 -2.63
C ARG A 31 12.63 -1.57 -1.34
N PHE A 32 12.86 -0.26 -1.49
CA PHE A 32 13.00 0.63 -0.34
C PHE A 32 11.78 0.55 0.59
N PHE A 33 10.58 0.60 0.02
CA PHE A 33 9.35 0.53 0.81
C PHE A 33 9.12 -0.86 1.41
N MET A 34 9.29 -1.92 0.63
CA MET A 34 9.08 -3.30 1.08
C MET A 34 10.01 -3.67 2.24
N LYS A 35 11.27 -3.29 2.21
CA LYS A 35 12.22 -3.52 3.32
C LYS A 35 11.74 -2.94 4.65
N LYS A 36 11.04 -1.83 4.63
CA LYS A 36 10.46 -1.20 5.82
C LYS A 36 9.45 -2.08 6.55
N LEU A 37 8.83 -3.01 5.84
CA LEU A 37 7.80 -3.89 6.37
C LEU A 37 8.32 -5.23 6.89
N ILE A 38 9.63 -5.48 6.85
CA ILE A 38 10.22 -6.76 7.29
C ILE A 38 9.86 -7.05 8.76
N ASP A 39 9.94 -6.05 9.62
CA ASP A 39 9.65 -6.17 11.06
C ASP A 39 8.25 -5.64 11.41
N SER A 40 7.33 -5.61 10.45
CA SER A 40 5.97 -5.14 10.68
C SER A 40 5.14 -6.17 11.46
N PRO A 41 4.07 -5.75 12.15
CA PRO A 41 3.31 -6.62 13.05
C PRO A 41 2.25 -7.48 12.35
N PHE A 42 2.24 -7.52 11.02
CA PHE A 42 1.23 -8.24 10.24
C PHE A 42 1.47 -9.75 10.25
N ASP A 43 0.40 -10.53 10.30
CA ASP A 43 0.47 -11.99 10.21
C ASP A 43 0.89 -12.44 8.81
N GLU A 44 0.42 -11.71 7.78
CA GLU A 44 0.75 -11.96 6.38
C GLU A 44 0.92 -10.64 5.62
N ILE A 45 1.80 -10.66 4.63
CA ILE A 45 2.02 -9.53 3.71
C ILE A 45 1.84 -10.03 2.28
N PHE A 46 1.05 -9.29 1.51
CA PHE A 46 0.79 -9.57 0.10
C PHE A 46 1.19 -8.37 -0.77
N ILE A 47 1.76 -8.66 -1.91
CA ILE A 47 1.99 -7.67 -2.96
C ILE A 47 1.01 -7.92 -4.09
N ASP A 48 0.17 -6.94 -4.39
CA ASP A 48 -0.71 -6.95 -5.55
C ASP A 48 0.00 -6.26 -6.72
N THR A 49 0.38 -7.03 -7.74
CA THR A 49 1.20 -6.52 -8.84
C THR A 49 0.94 -7.22 -10.17
N ASP A 50 1.15 -6.47 -11.26
CA ASP A 50 1.22 -6.94 -12.65
C ASP A 50 2.67 -7.08 -13.12
N SER A 51 3.68 -6.92 -12.24
CA SER A 51 5.10 -7.01 -12.55
C SER A 51 5.73 -8.31 -12.07
N ALA A 52 6.30 -9.08 -13.00
CA ALA A 52 7.02 -10.31 -12.67
C ALA A 52 8.24 -10.05 -11.77
N GLU A 53 8.98 -8.95 -11.98
CA GLU A 53 10.15 -8.59 -11.16
C GLU A 53 9.75 -8.34 -9.71
N ILE A 54 8.65 -7.61 -9.49
CA ILE A 54 8.17 -7.30 -8.14
C ILE A 54 7.62 -8.55 -7.46
N ALA A 55 6.90 -9.40 -8.21
CA ALA A 55 6.38 -10.67 -7.71
C ALA A 55 7.51 -11.62 -7.27
N GLU A 56 8.56 -11.73 -8.08
CA GLU A 56 9.74 -12.52 -7.73
C GLU A 56 10.43 -12.00 -6.46
N TYR A 57 10.60 -10.69 -6.35
CA TYR A 57 11.20 -10.08 -5.17
C TYR A 57 10.36 -10.32 -3.91
N ALA A 58 9.02 -10.18 -3.99
CA ALA A 58 8.10 -10.47 -2.89
C ALA A 58 8.17 -11.93 -2.44
N THR A 59 8.16 -12.86 -3.41
CA THR A 59 8.30 -14.30 -3.14
C THR A 59 9.62 -14.61 -2.46
N GLY A 60 10.72 -13.96 -2.88
CA GLY A 60 12.03 -14.08 -2.23
C GLY A 60 12.06 -13.59 -0.78
N MET A 61 11.15 -12.70 -0.39
CA MET A 61 10.94 -12.25 0.99
C MET A 61 10.00 -13.16 1.81
N GLY A 62 9.43 -14.20 1.18
CA GLY A 62 8.45 -15.10 1.80
C GLY A 62 7.04 -14.51 1.87
N TRP A 63 6.74 -13.45 1.08
CA TRP A 63 5.44 -12.79 1.04
C TRP A 63 4.53 -13.36 -0.04
N GLY A 64 3.23 -13.22 0.15
CA GLY A 64 2.24 -13.61 -0.85
C GLY A 64 2.22 -12.65 -2.03
N VAL A 65 1.78 -13.17 -3.18
CA VAL A 65 1.58 -12.37 -4.40
C VAL A 65 0.14 -12.52 -4.85
N ILE A 66 -0.53 -11.38 -5.06
CA ILE A 66 -1.81 -11.30 -5.75
C ILE A 66 -1.50 -10.87 -7.18
N GLU A 67 -1.76 -11.75 -8.13
CA GLU A 67 -1.59 -11.43 -9.54
C GLU A 67 -2.71 -10.49 -9.99
N ARG A 68 -2.31 -9.26 -10.34
CA ARG A 68 -3.27 -8.24 -10.75
C ARG A 68 -3.83 -8.54 -12.13
N VAL A 69 -5.14 -8.69 -12.21
CA VAL A 69 -5.84 -8.86 -13.49
C VAL A 69 -5.74 -7.59 -14.35
N PRO A 70 -5.68 -7.72 -15.69
CA PRO A 70 -5.47 -6.58 -16.61
C PRO A 70 -6.49 -5.45 -16.44
N GLU A 71 -7.73 -5.76 -16.08
CA GLU A 71 -8.81 -4.81 -15.87
C GLU A 71 -8.49 -3.86 -14.70
N LEU A 72 -7.86 -4.37 -13.63
CA LEU A 72 -7.43 -3.60 -12.47
C LEU A 72 -6.07 -2.93 -12.65
N ALA A 73 -5.30 -3.35 -13.65
CA ALA A 73 -4.11 -2.66 -14.10
C ALA A 73 -4.45 -1.47 -15.02
N ALA A 74 -5.66 -1.41 -15.57
CA ALA A 74 -6.13 -0.32 -16.40
C ALA A 74 -6.28 0.98 -15.60
N ASP A 75 -6.28 2.12 -16.32
CA ASP A 75 -6.41 3.45 -15.69
C ASP A 75 -7.85 3.80 -15.32
N SER A 76 -8.81 3.01 -15.77
CA SER A 76 -10.23 3.13 -15.41
C SER A 76 -10.56 2.51 -14.06
N ALA A 77 -9.70 1.61 -13.55
CA ALA A 77 -9.88 1.01 -12.25
C ALA A 77 -9.69 2.05 -11.13
N ASN A 78 -10.61 2.05 -10.18
CA ASN A 78 -10.51 2.89 -8.99
C ASN A 78 -9.98 2.10 -7.77
N GLY A 79 -9.67 2.82 -6.68
CA GLY A 79 -9.11 2.20 -5.49
C GLY A 79 -10.07 1.23 -4.79
N ASN A 80 -11.39 1.44 -4.89
CA ASN A 80 -12.38 0.56 -4.27
C ASN A 80 -12.48 -0.78 -5.02
N ASP A 81 -12.44 -0.74 -6.36
CA ASP A 81 -12.44 -1.98 -7.16
C ASP A 81 -11.24 -2.85 -6.80
N LEU A 82 -10.09 -2.21 -6.64
CA LEU A 82 -8.85 -2.89 -6.25
C LEU A 82 -8.97 -3.50 -4.84
N LEU A 83 -9.44 -2.73 -3.87
CA LEU A 83 -9.59 -3.20 -2.49
C LEU A 83 -10.57 -4.37 -2.39
N VAL A 84 -11.69 -4.33 -3.11
CA VAL A 84 -12.65 -5.44 -3.16
C VAL A 84 -12.01 -6.70 -3.75
N TYR A 85 -11.25 -6.55 -4.83
CA TYR A 85 -10.53 -7.68 -5.42
C TYR A 85 -9.51 -8.27 -4.45
N GLU A 86 -8.67 -7.43 -3.86
CA GLU A 86 -7.66 -7.82 -2.89
C GLU A 86 -8.26 -8.55 -1.68
N ALA A 87 -9.35 -8.02 -1.12
CA ALA A 87 -10.04 -8.63 0.02
C ALA A 87 -10.69 -9.99 -0.30
N ASN A 88 -11.09 -10.22 -1.56
CA ASN A 88 -11.59 -11.52 -2.00
C ASN A 88 -10.48 -12.55 -2.22
N MET A 89 -9.23 -12.12 -2.41
CA MET A 89 -8.09 -13.00 -2.66
C MET A 89 -7.35 -13.40 -1.38
N VAL A 90 -7.54 -12.67 -0.28
CA VAL A 90 -6.83 -12.85 0.99
C VAL A 90 -7.84 -13.11 2.10
N ASP A 91 -7.67 -14.21 2.82
CA ASP A 91 -8.49 -14.53 4.00
C ASP A 91 -7.87 -13.87 5.25
N ALA A 92 -8.46 -12.76 5.71
CA ALA A 92 -8.05 -12.04 6.91
C ALA A 92 -9.25 -11.35 7.58
N ASP A 93 -9.11 -11.06 8.87
CA ASP A 93 -10.12 -10.32 9.65
C ASP A 93 -9.94 -8.79 9.50
N ILE A 94 -8.68 -8.35 9.34
CA ILE A 94 -8.33 -6.94 9.16
C ILE A 94 -7.34 -6.80 8.00
N TYR A 95 -7.60 -5.81 7.13
CA TYR A 95 -6.76 -5.51 5.97
C TYR A 95 -6.09 -4.14 6.14
N PHE A 96 -4.77 -4.10 5.97
CA PHE A 96 -4.00 -2.87 5.87
C PHE A 96 -3.57 -2.63 4.43
N GLN A 97 -4.13 -1.65 3.76
CA GLN A 97 -3.66 -1.25 2.44
C GLN A 97 -2.56 -0.18 2.58
N LEU A 98 -1.35 -0.50 2.13
CA LEU A 98 -0.18 0.37 2.25
C LEU A 98 0.34 0.77 0.86
N PHE A 99 0.61 2.06 0.68
CA PHE A 99 1.02 2.59 -0.61
C PHE A 99 2.49 2.96 -0.65
N ILE A 100 3.24 2.42 -1.61
CA ILE A 100 4.66 2.76 -1.81
C ILE A 100 4.89 4.23 -2.20
N THR A 101 3.82 4.95 -2.56
CA THR A 101 3.87 6.40 -2.83
C THR A 101 4.02 7.25 -1.57
N ALA A 102 4.01 6.63 -0.40
CA ALA A 102 4.36 7.25 0.87
C ALA A 102 5.67 6.68 1.43
N PRO A 103 6.82 6.85 0.73
CA PRO A 103 8.07 6.20 1.11
C PRO A 103 8.63 6.68 2.45
N LEU A 104 8.21 7.85 2.91
CA LEU A 104 8.65 8.43 4.18
C LEU A 104 7.73 8.08 5.37
N LEU A 105 6.67 7.29 5.15
CA LEU A 105 5.86 6.76 6.23
C LEU A 105 6.74 5.99 7.21
N GLN A 106 6.70 6.33 8.48
CA GLN A 106 7.53 5.71 9.50
C GLN A 106 6.97 4.34 9.90
N SER A 107 7.86 3.41 10.24
CA SER A 107 7.45 2.08 10.72
C SER A 107 6.66 2.18 12.03
N GLU A 108 7.00 3.12 12.89
CA GLU A 108 6.29 3.42 14.14
C GLU A 108 4.83 3.80 13.89
N THR A 109 4.54 4.57 12.84
CA THR A 109 3.16 4.93 12.47
C THR A 109 2.36 3.70 12.05
N ILE A 110 2.99 2.77 11.33
CA ILE A 110 2.35 1.49 10.95
C ILE A 110 2.04 0.66 12.19
N HIS A 111 2.97 0.55 13.12
CA HIS A 111 2.76 -0.16 14.38
C HIS A 111 1.67 0.47 15.26
N GLU A 112 1.61 1.80 15.30
CA GLU A 112 0.58 2.52 16.03
C GLU A 112 -0.80 2.28 15.41
N ALA A 113 -0.93 2.40 14.10
CA ALA A 113 -2.16 2.11 13.38
C ALA A 113 -2.63 0.65 13.62
N TYR A 114 -1.70 -0.30 13.58
CA TYR A 114 -1.98 -1.70 13.91
C TYR A 114 -2.54 -1.84 15.33
N LYS A 115 -1.88 -1.26 16.33
CA LYS A 115 -2.33 -1.32 17.74
C LYS A 115 -3.72 -0.70 17.91
N ILE A 116 -4.01 0.41 17.26
CA ILE A 116 -5.32 1.05 17.31
C ILE A 116 -6.39 0.10 16.77
N MET A 117 -6.18 -0.47 15.60
CA MET A 117 -7.17 -1.34 14.94
C MET A 117 -7.46 -2.62 15.72
N ILE A 118 -6.44 -3.24 16.32
CA ILE A 118 -6.65 -4.49 17.09
C ILE A 118 -7.22 -4.24 18.48
N SER A 119 -7.08 -3.04 19.04
CA SER A 119 -7.49 -2.74 20.44
C SER A 119 -8.82 -2.03 20.56
N LYS A 120 -9.27 -1.34 19.50
CA LYS A 120 -10.48 -0.50 19.54
C LYS A 120 -11.58 -1.09 18.66
N ILE A 121 -12.40 -1.95 19.25
CA ILE A 121 -13.54 -2.63 18.59
C ILE A 121 -14.60 -1.65 18.06
N GLU A 122 -14.59 -0.42 18.54
CA GLU A 122 -15.55 0.63 18.13
C GLU A 122 -15.26 1.24 16.74
N TYR A 123 -14.05 1.00 16.19
CA TYR A 123 -13.68 1.49 14.87
C TYR A 123 -13.67 0.34 13.86
N ASP A 124 -14.26 0.58 12.70
CA ASP A 124 -14.26 -0.34 11.56
C ASP A 124 -13.23 0.05 10.50
N SER A 125 -12.68 1.26 10.58
CA SER A 125 -11.70 1.78 9.62
C SER A 125 -10.76 2.80 10.25
N LEU A 126 -9.55 2.90 9.69
CA LEU A 126 -8.52 3.86 10.05
C LEU A 126 -7.78 4.33 8.79
N PHE A 127 -7.50 5.61 8.68
CA PHE A 127 -6.67 6.16 7.61
C PHE A 127 -5.73 7.23 8.14
N THR A 128 -4.61 7.42 7.42
CA THR A 128 -3.67 8.50 7.73
C THR A 128 -4.12 9.81 7.09
N ALA A 129 -3.97 10.92 7.83
CA ALA A 129 -4.27 12.25 7.34
C ALA A 129 -3.14 13.22 7.69
N THR A 130 -3.00 14.25 6.87
CA THR A 130 -2.11 15.39 7.16
C THR A 130 -2.97 16.61 7.42
N GLU A 131 -2.80 17.21 8.57
CA GLU A 131 -3.45 18.47 8.92
C GLU A 131 -2.66 19.62 8.31
N ILE A 132 -3.33 20.47 7.52
CA ILE A 132 -2.69 21.59 6.82
C ILE A 132 -3.34 22.88 7.27
N TYR A 133 -2.54 23.75 7.89
CA TYR A 133 -2.92 25.12 8.20
C TYR A 133 -2.34 26.05 7.14
N SER A 134 -3.19 26.54 6.21
CA SER A 134 -2.76 27.39 5.11
C SER A 134 -3.89 28.29 4.61
N TRP A 135 -3.51 29.31 3.83
CA TRP A 135 -4.45 30.11 3.08
C TRP A 135 -4.79 29.39 1.76
N PHE A 136 -6.08 29.26 1.48
CA PHE A 136 -6.57 28.65 0.25
C PHE A 136 -7.28 29.70 -0.59
N TRP A 137 -6.94 29.76 -1.88
CA TRP A 137 -7.64 30.58 -2.86
C TRP A 137 -8.63 29.72 -3.64
N TYR A 138 -9.85 30.19 -3.74
CA TYR A 138 -10.92 29.50 -4.44
C TYR A 138 -11.55 30.45 -5.46
N ASN A 139 -11.35 30.19 -6.78
CA ASN A 139 -11.86 31.02 -7.88
C ASN A 139 -11.55 32.51 -7.68
N ASP A 140 -10.28 32.86 -7.54
CA ASP A 140 -9.77 34.23 -7.34
C ASP A 140 -10.29 34.95 -6.09
N LYS A 141 -10.78 34.19 -5.11
CA LYS A 141 -11.18 34.68 -3.79
C LYS A 141 -10.37 34.00 -2.69
N PRO A 142 -10.05 34.71 -1.61
CA PRO A 142 -9.41 34.12 -0.45
C PRO A 142 -10.33 33.15 0.26
#